data_ccc812c91805423586c5c3d4bf5d6d42
#
_entry.id   ccc812c91805423586c5c3d4bf5d6d42
#
_cell.length_a   1.000
_cell.length_b   1.000
_cell.length_c   1.000
_cell.angle_alpha   90.00
_cell.angle_beta   90.00
_cell.angle_gamma   90.00
#
_symmetry.space_group_name_H-M   'P 1'
#
loop_
_entity.id
_entity.type
_entity.pdbx_description
1 polymer ?
#
loop_
_entity_poly.entity_id
_entity_poly.type
_entity_poly.pdbx_seq_one_letter_code
_entity_poly.pdbx_strand_id
1 'polypeptide(L)'
;MPIPPLTEAGELPLGIHRATLQETLTRFGTESSRRKVLAIRLERIYQLAFETGHLARFVVFGSFVTAKPEPNDVDVFMILEDTFDMNQLAGFSRLLFTHTDAQAHFGGSVFWVRRLAALGGEQATLEHWQVKRDGSRRGIVEIIAEGS
;
A
#
# COMPACT_ATOMS: atom_id res chain seq x y z
N MET A 1 -11.32 13.10 10.23
CA MET A 1 -10.55 12.78 9.03
C MET A 1 -9.54 11.71 9.35
N PRO A 2 -9.64 10.57 8.69
CA PRO A 2 -8.72 9.46 8.98
C PRO A 2 -7.28 9.75 8.56
N ILE A 3 -7.07 10.62 7.57
CA ILE A 3 -5.72 10.99 7.15
C ILE A 3 -5.44 12.40 7.66
N PRO A 4 -4.49 12.56 8.60
CA PRO A 4 -4.20 13.88 9.17
C PRO A 4 -3.43 14.77 8.19
N PRO A 5 -3.30 16.06 8.50
CA PRO A 5 -2.44 16.94 7.72
C PRO A 5 -1.01 16.46 7.73
N LEU A 6 -0.28 16.72 6.65
CA LEU A 6 1.15 16.41 6.58
C LEU A 6 1.95 17.33 7.51
N THR A 7 3.11 16.83 7.96
CA THR A 7 4.03 17.61 8.77
C THR A 7 4.70 18.70 7.94
N GLU A 8 5.46 19.59 8.57
CA GLU A 8 6.23 20.61 7.85
C GLU A 8 7.22 19.98 6.87
N ALA A 9 7.71 18.77 7.16
CA ALA A 9 8.60 18.05 6.27
C ALA A 9 7.86 17.41 5.08
N GLY A 10 6.55 17.55 5.02
CA GLY A 10 5.74 16.97 3.93
C GLY A 10 5.49 15.49 4.06
N GLU A 11 5.54 14.96 5.26
CA GLU A 11 5.29 13.54 5.53
C GLU A 11 4.09 13.35 6.45
N LEU A 12 3.49 12.16 6.40
CA LEU A 12 2.45 11.82 7.36
C LEU A 12 3.04 11.78 8.77
N PRO A 13 2.30 12.25 9.79
CA PRO A 13 2.73 12.03 11.16
C PRO A 13 2.96 10.54 11.41
N LEU A 14 3.92 10.23 12.30
CA LEU A 14 4.20 8.84 12.63
C LEU A 14 2.94 8.12 13.06
N GLY A 15 2.74 6.91 12.57
CA GLY A 15 1.59 6.09 12.91
C GLY A 15 1.04 5.35 11.69
N ILE A 16 0.08 4.48 11.97
CA ILE A 16 -0.65 3.75 10.94
C ILE A 16 -2.02 4.42 10.83
N HIS A 17 -2.24 5.14 9.72
CA HIS A 17 -3.46 5.94 9.52
C HIS A 17 -4.43 5.14 8.68
N ARG A 18 -5.57 4.77 9.25
CA ARG A 18 -6.58 3.98 8.55
C ARG A 18 -7.48 4.87 7.71
N ALA A 19 -7.67 4.50 6.46
CA ALA A 19 -8.51 5.25 5.53
C ALA A 19 -9.06 4.30 4.47
N THR A 20 -10.19 4.69 3.87
CA THR A 20 -10.69 3.93 2.73
C THR A 20 -9.83 4.19 1.50
N LEU A 21 -9.94 3.34 0.50
CA LEU A 21 -9.25 3.57 -0.77
C LEU A 21 -9.63 4.92 -1.35
N GLN A 22 -10.93 5.25 -1.36
CA GLN A 22 -11.41 6.51 -1.93
C GLN A 22 -10.81 7.72 -1.21
N GLU A 23 -10.75 7.69 0.11
CA GLU A 23 -10.15 8.78 0.89
C GLU A 23 -8.68 8.97 0.53
N THR A 24 -7.96 7.87 0.37
CA THR A 24 -6.55 7.89 0.01
C THR A 24 -6.34 8.44 -1.40
N LEU A 25 -7.14 7.99 -2.35
CA LEU A 25 -7.05 8.46 -3.74
C LEU A 25 -7.39 9.95 -3.85
N THR A 26 -8.41 10.39 -3.12
CA THR A 26 -8.79 11.80 -3.11
C THR A 26 -7.69 12.66 -2.50
N ARG A 27 -7.07 12.20 -1.42
CA ARG A 27 -6.05 12.97 -0.72
C ARG A 27 -4.74 13.07 -1.52
N PHE A 28 -4.27 11.98 -2.12
CA PHE A 28 -2.95 11.93 -2.72
C PHE A 28 -2.92 11.80 -4.24
N GLY A 29 -4.06 11.53 -4.87
CA GLY A 29 -4.13 11.18 -6.28
C GLY A 29 -4.67 12.25 -7.20
N THR A 30 -4.76 13.51 -6.78
CA THR A 30 -5.48 14.53 -7.56
C THR A 30 -4.62 15.72 -7.99
N GLU A 31 -3.50 16.00 -7.35
CA GLU A 31 -2.80 17.27 -7.50
C GLU A 31 -1.96 17.42 -8.77
N SER A 32 -1.61 16.31 -9.42
CA SER A 32 -0.80 16.36 -10.64
C SER A 32 -1.18 15.22 -11.56
N SER A 33 -0.75 15.30 -12.82
CA SER A 33 -0.96 14.22 -13.78
C SER A 33 -0.29 12.94 -13.31
N ARG A 34 0.93 13.05 -12.76
CA ARG A 34 1.66 11.91 -12.23
C ARG A 34 0.88 11.24 -11.09
N ARG A 35 0.37 12.04 -10.15
CA ARG A 35 -0.39 11.50 -9.04
C ARG A 35 -1.69 10.83 -9.48
N LYS A 36 -2.34 11.37 -10.50
CA LYS A 36 -3.55 10.74 -11.05
C LYS A 36 -3.26 9.38 -11.66
N VAL A 37 -2.13 9.25 -12.36
CA VAL A 37 -1.69 7.95 -12.91
C VAL A 37 -1.40 6.96 -11.77
N LEU A 38 -0.70 7.41 -10.74
CA LEU A 38 -0.37 6.55 -9.61
C LEU A 38 -1.63 6.12 -8.84
N ALA A 39 -2.62 7.00 -8.74
CA ALA A 39 -3.89 6.67 -8.12
C ALA A 39 -4.61 5.54 -8.87
N ILE A 40 -4.60 5.59 -10.21
CA ILE A 40 -5.18 4.53 -11.03
C ILE A 40 -4.45 3.21 -10.80
N ARG A 41 -3.13 3.25 -10.71
CA ARG A 41 -2.33 2.06 -10.43
C ARG A 41 -2.63 1.48 -9.06
N LEU A 42 -2.72 2.33 -8.05
CA LEU A 42 -3.04 1.90 -6.69
C LEU A 42 -4.42 1.24 -6.62
N GLU A 43 -5.40 1.86 -7.24
CA GLU A 43 -6.76 1.32 -7.28
C GLU A 43 -6.77 -0.08 -7.90
N ARG A 44 -6.06 -0.26 -9.01
CA ARG A 44 -5.97 -1.54 -9.69
C ARG A 44 -5.29 -2.60 -8.83
N ILE A 45 -4.17 -2.23 -8.20
CA ILE A 45 -3.43 -3.14 -7.31
C ILE A 45 -4.33 -3.58 -6.15
N TYR A 46 -5.03 -2.63 -5.54
CA TYR A 46 -5.92 -2.94 -4.42
C TYR A 46 -7.05 -3.88 -4.85
N GLN A 47 -7.68 -3.58 -5.97
CA GLN A 47 -8.79 -4.41 -6.45
C GLN A 47 -8.36 -5.83 -6.75
N LEU A 48 -7.23 -6.01 -7.41
CA LEU A 48 -6.71 -7.35 -7.70
C LEU A 48 -6.39 -8.11 -6.42
N ALA A 49 -5.79 -7.44 -5.44
CA ALA A 49 -5.49 -8.05 -4.14
C ALA A 49 -6.78 -8.45 -3.41
N PHE A 50 -7.75 -7.55 -3.40
CA PHE A 50 -9.04 -7.79 -2.75
C PHE A 50 -9.79 -8.98 -3.39
N GLU A 51 -9.74 -9.05 -4.72
CA GLU A 51 -10.45 -10.11 -5.46
C GLU A 51 -9.89 -11.49 -5.23
N THR A 52 -8.68 -11.63 -4.68
CA THR A 52 -8.16 -12.95 -4.33
C THR A 52 -9.00 -13.62 -3.24
N GLY A 53 -9.73 -12.82 -2.45
CA GLY A 53 -10.46 -13.33 -1.29
C GLY A 53 -9.58 -13.63 -0.09
N HIS A 54 -8.28 -13.34 -0.17
CA HIS A 54 -7.33 -13.67 0.89
C HIS A 54 -6.63 -12.44 1.48
N LEU A 55 -7.03 -11.24 1.09
CA LEU A 55 -6.40 -10.03 1.60
C LEU A 55 -6.79 -9.77 3.05
N ALA A 56 -5.80 -9.75 3.95
CA ALA A 56 -6.02 -9.45 5.35
C ALA A 56 -5.75 -7.99 5.66
N ARG A 57 -4.60 -7.45 5.20
CA ARG A 57 -4.23 -6.05 5.45
C ARG A 57 -3.52 -5.48 4.23
N PHE A 58 -3.75 -4.19 3.96
CA PHE A 58 -3.19 -3.52 2.78
C PHE A 58 -2.68 -2.15 3.20
N VAL A 59 -1.39 -1.90 2.99
CA VAL A 59 -0.73 -0.68 3.44
C VAL A 59 -0.09 0.03 2.26
N VAL A 60 -0.26 1.36 2.19
CA VAL A 60 0.42 2.22 1.24
C VAL A 60 1.46 3.03 1.99
N PHE A 61 2.68 3.06 1.46
CA PHE A 61 3.78 3.80 2.09
C PHE A 61 4.60 4.50 1.00
N GLY A 62 5.66 5.18 1.41
CA GLY A 62 6.58 5.81 0.46
C GLY A 62 6.09 7.15 -0.06
N SER A 63 6.70 7.61 -1.15
CA SER A 63 6.55 8.99 -1.61
C SER A 63 5.13 9.36 -2.07
N PHE A 64 4.31 8.39 -2.49
CA PHE A 64 2.94 8.70 -2.91
C PHE A 64 2.12 9.31 -1.78
N VAL A 65 2.37 8.89 -0.55
CA VAL A 65 1.63 9.40 0.62
C VAL A 65 2.39 10.52 1.34
N THR A 66 3.13 11.31 0.58
CA THR A 66 3.84 12.50 1.05
C THR A 66 3.52 13.69 0.16
N ALA A 67 4.13 14.85 0.46
CA ALA A 67 3.99 16.05 -0.35
C ALA A 67 4.92 16.10 -1.57
N LYS A 68 5.68 15.04 -1.83
CA LYS A 68 6.59 15.01 -2.99
C LYS A 68 5.81 15.31 -4.28
N PRO A 69 6.18 16.33 -5.06
CA PRO A 69 5.38 16.73 -6.23
C PRO A 69 5.22 15.63 -7.28
N GLU A 70 6.30 14.91 -7.57
CA GLU A 70 6.31 13.91 -8.63
C GLU A 70 6.83 12.57 -8.09
N PRO A 71 6.03 11.83 -7.30
CA PRO A 71 6.48 10.52 -6.81
C PRO A 71 6.65 9.57 -8.00
N ASN A 72 7.62 8.66 -7.89
CA ASN A 72 7.96 7.77 -9.00
C ASN A 72 6.98 6.61 -9.15
N ASP A 73 6.57 6.00 -8.06
CA ASP A 73 5.67 4.86 -8.08
C ASP A 73 4.85 4.77 -6.80
N VAL A 74 4.01 3.75 -6.73
CA VAL A 74 3.22 3.42 -5.55
C VAL A 74 3.90 2.26 -4.85
N ASP A 75 4.10 2.38 -3.54
CA ASP A 75 4.68 1.33 -2.71
C ASP A 75 3.61 0.73 -1.82
N VAL A 76 3.47 -0.58 -1.85
CA VAL A 76 2.40 -1.31 -1.17
C VAL A 76 2.98 -2.50 -0.41
N PHE A 77 2.48 -2.72 0.80
CA PHE A 77 2.73 -3.92 1.57
C PHE A 77 1.40 -4.56 1.95
N MET A 78 1.30 -5.89 1.77
CA MET A 78 0.08 -6.63 2.08
C MET A 78 0.36 -7.78 3.04
N ILE A 79 -0.61 -8.05 3.91
CA ILE A 79 -0.65 -9.29 4.67
C ILE A 79 -1.82 -10.11 4.11
N LEU A 80 -1.53 -11.33 3.72
CA LEU A 80 -2.52 -12.24 3.13
C LEU A 80 -2.84 -13.36 4.11
N GLU A 81 -4.04 -13.92 4.02
CA GLU A 81 -4.42 -15.06 4.84
C GLU A 81 -3.50 -16.24 4.55
N ASP A 82 -3.36 -17.13 5.53
CA ASP A 82 -2.45 -18.28 5.38
C ASP A 82 -2.90 -19.27 4.31
N THR A 83 -4.17 -19.24 3.95
CA THR A 83 -4.72 -20.07 2.87
C THR A 83 -4.38 -19.54 1.48
N PHE A 84 -3.78 -18.34 1.38
CA PHE A 84 -3.41 -17.80 0.08
C PHE A 84 -2.36 -18.68 -0.59
N ASP A 85 -2.64 -19.06 -1.84
CA ASP A 85 -1.71 -19.83 -2.66
C ASP A 85 -1.59 -19.18 -4.03
N MET A 86 -0.44 -18.58 -4.30
CA MET A 86 -0.17 -17.90 -5.56
C MET A 86 -0.36 -18.84 -6.77
N ASN A 87 -0.10 -20.13 -6.59
CA ASN A 87 -0.22 -21.10 -7.67
C ASN A 87 -1.68 -21.35 -8.10
N GLN A 88 -2.65 -20.97 -7.26
CA GLN A 88 -4.05 -21.08 -7.60
C GLN A 88 -4.60 -19.87 -8.33
N LEU A 89 -3.82 -18.82 -8.43
CA LEU A 89 -4.21 -17.64 -9.21
C LEU A 89 -3.94 -17.90 -10.68
N ALA A 90 -4.89 -17.49 -11.53
CA ALA A 90 -4.75 -17.64 -12.97
C ALA A 90 -4.30 -16.34 -13.61
N GLY A 91 -3.50 -16.47 -14.68
CA GLY A 91 -3.23 -15.38 -15.59
C GLY A 91 -2.65 -14.13 -14.97
N PHE A 92 -3.31 -13.02 -15.24
CA PHE A 92 -2.83 -11.67 -14.97
C PHE A 92 -2.69 -11.36 -13.48
N SER A 93 -3.63 -11.87 -12.65
CA SER A 93 -3.62 -11.59 -11.21
C SER A 93 -2.38 -12.12 -10.51
N ARG A 94 -1.80 -13.19 -11.01
CA ARG A 94 -0.61 -13.80 -10.42
C ARG A 94 0.59 -12.87 -10.48
N LEU A 95 0.66 -12.03 -11.50
CA LEU A 95 1.78 -11.11 -11.70
C LEU A 95 1.91 -10.10 -10.56
N LEU A 96 0.80 -9.80 -9.87
CA LEU A 96 0.82 -8.87 -8.76
C LEU A 96 1.71 -9.33 -7.62
N PHE A 97 1.87 -10.62 -7.44
CA PHE A 97 2.54 -11.20 -6.28
C PHE A 97 4.01 -11.55 -6.52
N THR A 98 4.55 -11.16 -7.65
CA THR A 98 5.98 -11.25 -7.95
C THR A 98 6.49 -9.83 -8.12
N HIS A 99 7.47 -9.42 -7.32
CA HIS A 99 7.91 -8.02 -7.26
C HIS A 99 8.27 -7.44 -8.64
N THR A 100 9.07 -8.16 -9.40
CA THR A 100 9.49 -7.70 -10.73
C THR A 100 8.30 -7.58 -11.68
N ASP A 101 7.41 -8.57 -11.68
CA ASP A 101 6.24 -8.55 -12.55
C ASP A 101 5.26 -7.45 -12.13
N ALA A 102 5.10 -7.20 -10.83
CA ALA A 102 4.22 -6.14 -10.37
C ALA A 102 4.71 -4.78 -10.86
N GLN A 103 6.01 -4.52 -10.80
CA GLN A 103 6.57 -3.28 -11.33
C GLN A 103 6.37 -3.16 -12.83
N ALA A 104 6.59 -4.24 -13.58
CA ALA A 104 6.49 -4.23 -15.04
C ALA A 104 5.05 -4.06 -15.52
N HIS A 105 4.08 -4.69 -14.86
CA HIS A 105 2.70 -4.74 -15.35
C HIS A 105 1.74 -3.80 -14.63
N PHE A 106 2.04 -3.44 -13.38
CA PHE A 106 1.14 -2.58 -12.59
C PHE A 106 1.79 -1.25 -12.17
N GLY A 107 3.10 -1.10 -12.41
CA GLY A 107 3.78 0.16 -12.12
C GLY A 107 3.86 0.48 -10.63
N GLY A 108 4.00 -0.53 -9.78
CA GLY A 108 4.11 -0.35 -8.34
C GLY A 108 5.07 -1.34 -7.72
N SER A 109 5.59 -0.99 -6.55
CA SER A 109 6.41 -1.89 -5.74
C SER A 109 5.49 -2.60 -4.76
N VAL A 110 5.34 -3.91 -4.92
CA VAL A 110 4.40 -4.70 -4.12
C VAL A 110 5.17 -5.72 -3.29
N PHE A 111 4.98 -5.65 -1.97
CA PHE A 111 5.56 -6.57 -1.00
C PHE A 111 4.43 -7.27 -0.26
N TRP A 112 4.62 -8.53 0.12
CA TRP A 112 3.58 -9.25 0.84
C TRP A 112 4.14 -10.40 1.67
N VAL A 113 3.40 -10.76 2.72
CA VAL A 113 3.66 -11.97 3.51
C VAL A 113 2.32 -12.60 3.88
N ARG A 114 2.34 -13.89 4.24
CA ARG A 114 1.19 -14.50 4.88
C ARG A 114 1.20 -14.19 6.37
N ARG A 115 0.04 -14.27 7.02
CA ARG A 115 -0.12 -13.91 8.43
C ARG A 115 0.88 -14.61 9.34
N LEU A 116 1.07 -15.91 9.18
CA LEU A 116 1.99 -16.67 10.03
C LEU A 116 3.46 -16.29 9.81
N ALA A 117 3.77 -15.70 8.66
CA ALA A 117 5.13 -15.25 8.38
C ALA A 117 5.39 -13.82 8.88
N ALA A 118 4.38 -13.14 9.42
CA ALA A 118 4.54 -11.79 9.95
C ALA A 118 5.29 -11.86 11.28
N LEU A 119 6.58 -11.53 11.25
CA LEU A 119 7.47 -11.65 12.42
C LEU A 119 7.02 -10.71 13.54
N GLY A 120 6.82 -11.27 14.73
CA GLY A 120 6.36 -10.50 15.88
C GLY A 120 4.87 -10.17 15.85
N GLY A 121 4.12 -10.69 14.85
CA GLY A 121 2.70 -10.43 14.67
C GLY A 121 2.42 -9.35 13.63
N GLU A 122 1.13 -9.19 13.28
CA GLU A 122 0.74 -8.25 12.22
C GLU A 122 1.05 -6.81 12.59
N GLN A 123 0.74 -6.41 13.82
CA GLN A 123 0.98 -5.02 14.23
C GLN A 123 2.45 -4.66 14.18
N ALA A 124 3.33 -5.53 14.70
CA ALA A 124 4.77 -5.29 14.67
C ALA A 124 5.29 -5.22 13.22
N THR A 125 4.76 -6.05 12.34
CA THR A 125 5.14 -6.05 10.93
C THR A 125 4.75 -4.73 10.27
N LEU A 126 3.53 -4.24 10.50
CA LEU A 126 3.10 -2.95 9.96
C LEU A 126 3.93 -1.81 10.51
N GLU A 127 4.28 -1.85 11.78
CA GLU A 127 5.13 -0.82 12.39
C GLU A 127 6.53 -0.80 11.77
N HIS A 128 7.03 -1.96 11.35
CA HIS A 128 8.31 -2.05 10.66
C HIS A 128 8.30 -1.23 9.36
N TRP A 129 7.18 -1.19 8.65
CA TRP A 129 7.09 -0.42 7.40
C TRP A 129 7.05 1.08 7.61
N GLN A 130 6.96 1.54 8.85
CA GLN A 130 7.17 2.95 9.17
C GLN A 130 8.64 3.35 9.20
N VAL A 131 9.56 2.38 9.15
CA VAL A 131 11.01 2.65 9.21
C VAL A 131 11.55 2.76 7.80
N LYS A 132 12.15 3.91 7.48
CA LYS A 132 12.80 4.13 6.18
C LYS A 132 14.18 3.46 6.15
N ARG A 133 14.78 3.41 4.96
CA ARG A 133 16.12 2.85 4.78
C ARG A 133 17.18 3.53 5.65
N ASP A 134 17.06 4.82 5.87
CA ASP A 134 18.01 5.59 6.67
C ASP A 134 17.77 5.47 8.18
N GLY A 135 16.79 4.66 8.59
CA GLY A 135 16.44 4.45 9.99
C GLY A 135 15.45 5.45 10.55
N SER A 136 15.13 6.51 9.83
CA SER A 136 14.10 7.45 10.27
C SER A 136 12.71 6.81 10.11
N ARG A 137 11.70 7.41 10.75
CA ARG A 137 10.35 6.87 10.73
C ARG A 137 9.39 7.76 9.94
N ARG A 138 8.34 7.15 9.43
CA ARG A 138 7.30 7.83 8.65
C ARG A 138 5.94 7.26 9.01
N GLY A 139 4.87 8.05 8.75
CA GLY A 139 3.51 7.54 8.79
C GLY A 139 3.20 6.75 7.52
N ILE A 140 2.27 5.81 7.64
CA ILE A 140 1.80 4.98 6.54
C ILE A 140 0.27 4.94 6.57
N VAL A 141 -0.34 4.53 5.45
CA VAL A 141 -1.81 4.44 5.35
C VAL A 141 -2.21 2.98 5.23
N GLU A 142 -3.09 2.54 6.11
CA GLU A 142 -3.71 1.23 5.96
C GLU A 142 -5.08 1.41 5.33
N ILE A 143 -5.29 0.74 4.19
CA ILE A 143 -6.57 0.81 3.47
C ILE A 143 -7.56 -0.12 4.14
N ILE A 144 -8.70 0.43 4.57
CA ILE A 144 -9.78 -0.34 5.17
C ILE A 144 -10.98 -0.35 4.23
N ALA A 145 -11.87 -1.31 4.42
CA ALA A 145 -13.05 -1.44 3.60
C ALA A 145 -14.00 -0.26 3.83
N GLU A 146 -14.72 0.12 2.78
CA GLU A 146 -15.75 1.15 2.85
C GLU A 146 -16.78 0.77 3.90
N GLY A 147 -17.12 1.70 4.77
CA GLY A 147 -18.11 1.47 5.82
C GLY A 147 -17.59 0.76 7.07
N SER A 148 -16.28 0.54 7.17
CA SER A 148 -15.66 -0.10 8.35
C SER A 148 -15.39 0.90 9.47
#